data_b15ca2490073f1dd9ffc19954ea39ff3
#
_entry.id   b15ca2490073f1dd9ffc19954ea39ff3
#
_cell.length_a   1.000
_cell.length_b   1.000
_cell.length_c   1.000
_cell.angle_alpha   90.00
_cell.angle_beta   90.00
_cell.angle_gamma   90.00
#
_symmetry.space_group_name_H-M   'P 1'
#
loop_
_entity.id
_entity.type
_entity.pdbx_description
1 polymer ?
#
loop_
_entity_poly.entity_id
_entity_poly.type
_entity_poly.pdbx_seq_one_letter_code
_entity_poly.pdbx_strand_id
1 'polypeptide(L)'
;MFGGAGNKRLGRRLGRRLLAQGLAVLMAVAALTLAGPGTQRADAVVSVCSGRPLKTLKFATGELRVYKKRQYACAVTVSNTPGTRRAMSVSLQARGGHPAGDRGTFTRHAGPVTVHALNRCVRATGAVSGVARSTGWILC
;
A
#
# COMPACT_ATOMS: atom_id res chain seq x y z
N MET A 1 32.24 -11.56 -65.45
CA MET A 1 33.26 -11.26 -64.45
C MET A 1 33.09 -9.91 -63.78
N PHE A 2 31.95 -9.28 -63.89
CA PHE A 2 31.72 -7.97 -63.26
C PHE A 2 30.37 -7.93 -62.55
N GLY A 3 30.21 -8.72 -61.57
CA GLY A 3 28.96 -8.66 -60.81
C GLY A 3 29.12 -9.24 -59.44
N GLY A 4 29.17 -8.43 -58.40
CA GLY A 4 29.04 -8.98 -57.10
C GLY A 4 29.60 -8.20 -55.91
N ALA A 5 30.26 -7.09 -56.12
CA ALA A 5 30.90 -6.37 -55.01
C ALA A 5 30.05 -5.23 -54.43
N GLY A 6 28.90 -4.88 -55.06
CA GLY A 6 28.10 -3.73 -54.65
C GLY A 6 27.02 -4.03 -53.61
N ASN A 7 26.50 -5.22 -53.55
CA ASN A 7 25.27 -5.50 -52.74
C ASN A 7 25.52 -5.82 -51.26
N LYS A 8 26.73 -6.23 -50.89
CA LYS A 8 27.01 -6.59 -49.48
C LYS A 8 27.14 -5.37 -48.54
N ARG A 9 27.43 -4.21 -49.09
CA ARG A 9 27.60 -3.00 -48.28
C ARG A 9 26.28 -2.25 -47.97
N LEU A 10 25.27 -2.40 -48.83
CA LEU A 10 23.97 -1.77 -48.62
C LEU A 10 23.17 -2.47 -47.50
N GLY A 11 23.24 -3.80 -47.43
CA GLY A 11 22.50 -4.56 -46.39
C GLY A 11 22.97 -4.32 -44.96
N ARG A 12 24.27 -4.05 -44.79
CA ARG A 12 24.81 -3.73 -43.45
C ARG A 12 24.40 -2.36 -42.91
N ARG A 13 24.16 -1.40 -43.80
CA ARG A 13 23.77 -0.05 -43.39
C ARG A 13 22.28 0.02 -43.04
N LEU A 14 21.43 -0.73 -43.71
CA LEU A 14 20.01 -0.82 -43.41
C LEU A 14 19.77 -1.56 -42.06
N GLY A 15 20.47 -2.63 -41.81
CA GLY A 15 20.35 -3.37 -40.55
C GLY A 15 20.73 -2.56 -39.30
N ARG A 16 21.77 -1.73 -39.46
CA ARG A 16 22.19 -0.85 -38.33
C ARG A 16 21.20 0.27 -38.01
N ARG A 17 20.51 0.80 -39.02
CA ARG A 17 19.50 1.85 -38.81
C ARG A 17 18.22 1.30 -38.19
N LEU A 18 17.82 0.09 -38.55
CA LEU A 18 16.66 -0.58 -37.97
C LEU A 18 16.90 -1.01 -36.51
N LEU A 19 18.10 -1.45 -36.18
CA LEU A 19 18.47 -1.78 -34.79
C LEU A 19 18.54 -0.55 -33.89
N ALA A 20 19.01 0.59 -34.41
CA ALA A 20 19.06 1.83 -33.65
C ALA A 20 17.66 2.40 -33.35
N GLN A 21 16.72 2.27 -34.28
CA GLN A 21 15.34 2.70 -34.09
C GLN A 21 14.56 1.76 -33.16
N GLY A 22 14.82 0.47 -33.16
CA GLY A 22 14.21 -0.50 -32.26
C GLY A 22 14.61 -0.30 -30.79
N LEU A 23 15.84 0.07 -30.54
CA LEU A 23 16.35 0.38 -29.19
C LEU A 23 15.75 1.67 -28.61
N ALA A 24 15.52 2.69 -29.45
CA ALA A 24 14.92 3.95 -29.00
C ALA A 24 13.45 3.77 -28.60
N VAL A 25 12.69 2.91 -29.28
CA VAL A 25 11.30 2.62 -28.95
C VAL A 25 11.19 1.80 -27.66
N LEU A 26 12.10 0.85 -27.41
CA LEU A 26 12.13 0.07 -26.18
C LEU A 26 12.47 0.93 -24.95
N MET A 27 13.31 1.94 -25.08
CA MET A 27 13.62 2.88 -23.99
C MET A 27 12.44 3.78 -23.63
N ALA A 28 11.64 4.20 -24.62
CA ALA A 28 10.47 5.04 -24.37
C ALA A 28 9.33 4.29 -23.64
N VAL A 29 9.17 3.00 -23.91
CA VAL A 29 8.15 2.16 -23.23
C VAL A 29 8.52 1.86 -21.78
N ALA A 30 9.82 1.70 -21.49
CA ALA A 30 10.30 1.46 -20.12
C ALA A 30 10.10 2.69 -19.20
N ALA A 31 10.15 3.92 -19.75
CA ALA A 31 9.94 5.14 -18.97
C ALA A 31 8.48 5.38 -18.58
N LEU A 32 7.51 4.84 -19.34
CA LEU A 32 6.08 4.99 -19.07
C LEU A 32 5.56 4.02 -18.00
N THR A 33 6.29 2.95 -17.68
CA THR A 33 5.87 1.96 -16.68
C THR A 33 6.23 2.34 -15.25
N LEU A 34 7.06 3.36 -15.04
CA LEU A 34 7.44 3.86 -13.70
C LEU A 34 6.42 4.86 -13.11
N ALA A 35 5.51 5.41 -13.91
CA ALA A 35 4.40 6.22 -13.44
C ALA A 35 3.13 5.36 -13.26
N GLY A 36 3.26 4.23 -12.56
CA GLY A 36 2.14 3.35 -12.27
C GLY A 36 1.15 3.96 -11.26
N PRO A 37 -0.16 3.58 -11.29
CA PRO A 37 -1.21 4.12 -10.42
C PRO A 37 -1.07 3.71 -8.94
N GLY A 38 0.08 3.20 -8.50
CA GLY A 38 0.32 2.74 -7.13
C GLY A 38 0.40 3.85 -6.08
N THR A 39 0.72 5.08 -6.46
CA THR A 39 0.87 6.21 -5.53
C THR A 39 -0.46 6.79 -5.05
N GLN A 40 -1.51 6.73 -5.86
CA GLN A 40 -2.82 7.31 -5.50
C GLN A 40 -3.58 6.50 -4.44
N ARG A 41 -3.37 5.18 -4.35
CA ARG A 41 -4.00 4.33 -3.33
C ARG A 41 -3.42 4.56 -1.94
N ALA A 42 -2.13 4.80 -1.82
CA ALA A 42 -1.49 5.07 -0.54
C ALA A 42 -1.97 6.39 0.07
N ASP A 43 -2.11 7.44 -0.73
CA ASP A 43 -2.59 8.75 -0.26
C ASP A 43 -4.05 8.72 0.18
N ALA A 44 -4.92 7.98 -0.50
CA ALA A 44 -6.32 7.83 -0.13
C ALA A 44 -6.48 7.09 1.21
N VAL A 45 -5.70 6.06 1.47
CA VAL A 45 -5.72 5.30 2.72
C VAL A 45 -5.19 6.13 3.88
N VAL A 46 -4.10 6.87 3.69
CA VAL A 46 -3.56 7.80 4.70
C VAL A 46 -4.58 8.89 5.07
N SER A 47 -5.36 9.38 4.11
CA SER A 47 -6.34 10.43 4.37
C SER A 47 -7.51 9.99 5.27
N VAL A 48 -7.91 8.71 5.25
CA VAL A 48 -8.98 8.20 6.14
C VAL A 48 -8.51 8.05 7.59
N CYS A 49 -7.26 7.62 7.80
CA CYS A 49 -6.62 7.50 9.11
C CYS A 49 -5.92 8.80 9.56
N SER A 50 -6.30 9.93 9.02
CA SER A 50 -5.72 11.24 9.35
C SER A 50 -6.57 12.03 10.34
N GLY A 51 -5.95 13.02 10.99
CA GLY A 51 -6.61 13.89 11.93
C GLY A 51 -6.75 13.27 13.33
N ARG A 52 -7.82 13.64 14.04
CA ARG A 52 -8.05 13.15 15.40
C ARG A 52 -8.76 11.79 15.37
N PRO A 53 -8.23 10.76 16.06
CA PRO A 53 -8.94 9.49 16.21
C PRO A 53 -10.23 9.68 17.02
N LEU A 54 -11.28 8.95 16.66
CA LEU A 54 -12.53 8.91 17.40
C LEU A 54 -12.45 8.00 18.61
N LYS A 55 -11.59 7.01 18.59
CA LYS A 55 -11.33 6.11 19.71
C LYS A 55 -9.85 5.76 19.75
N THR A 56 -9.27 5.85 20.93
CA THR A 56 -7.91 5.39 21.22
C THR A 56 -7.94 4.46 22.40
N LEU A 57 -7.39 3.26 22.26
CA LEU A 57 -7.18 2.31 23.34
C LEU A 57 -5.68 2.15 23.58
N LYS A 58 -5.23 2.62 24.73
CA LYS A 58 -3.83 2.44 25.17
C LYS A 58 -3.68 1.11 25.88
N PHE A 59 -2.55 0.46 25.68
CA PHE A 59 -2.14 -0.75 26.38
C PHE A 59 -0.62 -0.71 26.61
N ALA A 60 -0.09 -1.67 27.37
CA ALA A 60 1.29 -1.63 27.87
C ALA A 60 2.36 -1.44 26.76
N THR A 61 2.14 -1.99 25.56
CA THR A 61 3.13 -2.01 24.47
C THR A 61 2.80 -1.08 23.32
N GLY A 62 1.61 -0.46 23.31
CA GLY A 62 1.19 0.40 22.22
C GLY A 62 -0.20 1.00 22.40
N GLU A 63 -0.76 1.45 21.32
CA GLU A 63 -2.13 1.95 21.27
C GLU A 63 -2.82 1.61 19.95
N LEU A 64 -4.11 1.38 20.03
CA LEU A 64 -4.99 1.19 18.88
C LEU A 64 -5.78 2.48 18.66
N ARG A 65 -5.67 3.04 17.46
CA ARG A 65 -6.41 4.25 17.05
C ARG A 65 -7.44 3.90 16.00
N VAL A 66 -8.67 4.37 16.17
CA VAL A 66 -9.78 4.18 15.22
C VAL A 66 -10.27 5.53 14.76
N TYR A 67 -10.42 5.67 13.45
CA TYR A 67 -10.88 6.87 12.77
C TYR A 67 -12.14 6.54 11.97
N LYS A 68 -12.98 7.53 11.77
CA LYS A 68 -14.10 7.43 10.83
C LYS A 68 -14.22 8.72 10.04
N LYS A 69 -14.30 8.60 8.73
CA LYS A 69 -14.44 9.72 7.83
C LYS A 69 -15.44 9.35 6.75
N ARG A 70 -16.57 10.07 6.74
CA ARG A 70 -17.68 9.78 5.85
C ARG A 70 -18.17 8.34 6.06
N GLN A 71 -18.15 7.54 5.03
CA GLN A 71 -18.63 6.14 5.03
C GLN A 71 -17.53 5.10 5.28
N TYR A 72 -16.32 5.53 5.61
CA TYR A 72 -15.18 4.64 5.86
C TYR A 72 -14.70 4.74 7.30
N ALA A 73 -14.31 3.61 7.86
CA ALA A 73 -13.56 3.54 9.10
C ALA A 73 -12.14 3.07 8.83
N CYS A 74 -11.21 3.54 9.64
CA CYS A 74 -9.81 3.19 9.53
C CYS A 74 -9.23 2.89 10.91
N ALA A 75 -8.34 1.92 11.00
CA ALA A 75 -7.65 1.58 12.24
C ALA A 75 -6.15 1.42 12.02
N VAL A 76 -5.38 1.80 13.03
CA VAL A 76 -3.93 1.66 13.07
C VAL A 76 -3.50 1.29 14.49
N THR A 77 -2.56 0.35 14.60
CA THR A 77 -1.90 0.00 15.86
C THR A 77 -0.52 0.64 15.87
N VAL A 78 -0.21 1.41 16.89
CA VAL A 78 1.05 2.17 17.02
C VAL A 78 1.84 1.62 18.19
N SER A 79 3.15 1.40 18.00
CA SER A 79 4.07 0.95 19.05
C SER A 79 4.44 2.11 19.97
N ASN A 80 4.57 1.84 21.27
CA ASN A 80 5.14 2.78 22.25
C ASN A 80 6.65 2.96 22.10
N THR A 81 7.33 2.04 21.39
CA THR A 81 8.77 2.06 21.17
C THR A 81 9.08 2.09 19.67
N PRO A 82 8.80 3.20 18.96
CA PRO A 82 9.11 3.31 17.56
C PRO A 82 10.60 3.13 17.28
N GLY A 83 10.93 2.45 16.18
CA GLY A 83 12.30 2.09 15.84
C GLY A 83 12.71 0.67 16.22
N THR A 84 12.05 0.04 17.19
CA THR A 84 12.28 -1.36 17.57
C THR A 84 11.34 -2.27 16.81
N ARG A 85 11.87 -3.28 16.13
CA ARG A 85 11.06 -4.27 15.41
C ARG A 85 10.25 -5.13 16.40
N ARG A 86 8.95 -5.17 16.22
CA ARG A 86 8.03 -5.93 17.04
C ARG A 86 6.98 -6.63 16.20
N ALA A 87 6.50 -7.78 16.67
CA ALA A 87 5.31 -8.41 16.11
C ALA A 87 4.10 -7.52 16.40
N MET A 88 3.42 -7.06 15.37
CA MET A 88 2.30 -6.16 15.47
C MET A 88 1.16 -6.61 14.56
N SER A 89 -0.06 -6.28 14.96
CA SER A 89 -1.23 -6.51 14.12
C SER A 89 -2.30 -5.47 14.36
N VAL A 90 -3.15 -5.29 13.37
CA VAL A 90 -4.38 -4.53 13.45
C VAL A 90 -5.45 -5.25 12.63
N SER A 91 -6.67 -5.27 13.11
CA SER A 91 -7.83 -5.71 12.35
C SER A 91 -9.00 -4.75 12.56
N LEU A 92 -9.81 -4.59 11.55
CA LEU A 92 -11.00 -3.76 11.56
C LEU A 92 -12.12 -4.45 10.82
N GLN A 93 -13.29 -4.50 11.40
CA GLN A 93 -14.47 -5.14 10.84
C GLN A 93 -15.69 -4.23 10.99
N ALA A 94 -16.43 -4.02 9.91
CA ALA A 94 -17.77 -3.49 9.97
C ALA A 94 -18.75 -4.63 10.28
N ARG A 95 -19.77 -4.37 11.09
CA ARG A 95 -20.80 -5.38 11.44
C ARG A 95 -21.45 -5.92 10.16
N GLY A 96 -21.45 -7.23 10.01
CA GLY A 96 -21.97 -7.90 8.81
C GLY A 96 -20.97 -7.98 7.64
N GLY A 97 -19.79 -7.41 7.77
CA GLY A 97 -18.72 -7.45 6.77
C GLY A 97 -17.57 -8.37 7.14
N HIS A 98 -16.63 -8.51 6.23
CA HIS A 98 -15.40 -9.25 6.47
C HIS A 98 -14.36 -8.35 7.16
N PRO A 99 -13.54 -8.88 8.09
CA PRO A 99 -12.46 -8.13 8.69
C PRO A 99 -11.36 -7.83 7.67
N ALA A 100 -10.82 -6.61 7.72
CA ALA A 100 -9.57 -6.23 7.07
C ALA A 100 -8.46 -6.22 8.13
N GLY A 101 -7.27 -6.69 7.79
CA GLY A 101 -6.19 -6.78 8.76
C GLY A 101 -4.82 -6.63 8.14
N ASP A 102 -3.86 -6.28 8.99
CA ASP A 102 -2.45 -6.22 8.69
C ASP A 102 -1.68 -6.83 9.87
N ARG A 103 -0.77 -7.74 9.55
CA ARG A 103 0.02 -8.46 10.55
C ARG A 103 1.44 -8.66 10.05
N GLY A 104 2.40 -8.43 10.91
CA GLY A 104 3.79 -8.62 10.57
C GLY A 104 4.73 -8.13 11.66
N THR A 105 5.98 -7.93 11.30
CA THR A 105 7.00 -7.32 12.15
C THR A 105 7.25 -5.91 11.66
N PHE A 106 6.94 -4.92 12.50
CA PHE A 106 7.00 -3.51 12.15
C PHE A 106 7.82 -2.74 13.19
N THR A 107 8.30 -1.57 12.79
CA THR A 107 9.09 -0.69 13.66
C THR A 107 8.27 0.45 14.27
N ARG A 108 7.11 0.79 13.72
CA ARG A 108 6.31 1.94 14.16
C ARG A 108 4.84 1.61 14.33
N HIS A 109 4.21 1.05 13.30
CA HIS A 109 2.78 0.77 13.30
C HIS A 109 2.43 -0.39 12.38
N ALA A 110 1.31 -1.04 12.69
CA ALA A 110 0.61 -1.97 11.81
C ALA A 110 -0.61 -1.27 11.23
N GLY A 111 -0.90 -1.53 9.99
CA GLY A 111 -1.91 -0.80 9.22
C GLY A 111 -1.32 0.43 8.53
N PRO A 112 -2.18 1.37 8.12
CA PRO A 112 -3.62 1.45 8.38
C PRO A 112 -4.44 0.41 7.60
N VAL A 113 -5.58 0.02 8.15
CA VAL A 113 -6.59 -0.81 7.48
C VAL A 113 -7.92 -0.07 7.43
N THR A 114 -8.63 -0.19 6.32
CA THR A 114 -9.86 0.57 6.05
C THR A 114 -10.98 -0.35 5.64
N VAL A 115 -12.18 -0.09 6.14
CA VAL A 115 -13.41 -0.78 5.74
C VAL A 115 -14.51 0.22 5.46
N HIS A 116 -15.45 -0.14 4.58
CA HIS A 116 -16.68 0.60 4.37
C HIS A 116 -17.62 0.35 5.56
N ALA A 117 -18.09 1.39 6.20
CA ALA A 117 -18.85 1.32 7.46
C ALA A 117 -19.97 2.35 7.55
N LEU A 118 -20.64 2.64 6.43
CA LEU A 118 -21.79 3.54 6.41
C LEU A 118 -22.92 2.95 7.27
N ASN A 119 -23.33 3.69 8.31
CA ASN A 119 -24.39 3.29 9.25
C ASN A 119 -24.16 1.91 9.90
N ARG A 120 -22.90 1.54 10.11
CA ARG A 120 -22.53 0.26 10.72
C ARG A 120 -21.60 0.46 11.89
N CYS A 121 -21.79 -0.32 12.95
CA CYS A 121 -20.81 -0.44 14.01
C CYS A 121 -19.51 -1.05 13.45
N VAL A 122 -18.40 -0.69 14.04
CA VAL A 122 -17.10 -1.30 13.74
C VAL A 122 -16.49 -1.89 14.98
N ARG A 123 -15.65 -2.91 14.79
CA ARG A 123 -14.83 -3.50 15.84
C ARG A 123 -13.39 -3.52 15.37
N ALA A 124 -12.51 -2.96 16.16
CA ALA A 124 -11.08 -2.95 15.91
C ALA A 124 -10.32 -3.73 16.97
N THR A 125 -9.27 -4.42 16.56
CA THR A 125 -8.35 -5.11 17.45
C THR A 125 -6.93 -4.75 17.05
N GLY A 126 -6.10 -4.42 18.01
CA GLY A 126 -4.68 -4.14 17.82
C GLY A 126 -3.83 -4.94 18.79
N ALA A 127 -2.64 -5.32 18.35
CA ALA A 127 -1.68 -6.03 19.18
C ALA A 127 -0.26 -5.58 18.90
N VAL A 128 0.56 -5.53 19.95
CA VAL A 128 2.00 -5.30 19.90
C VAL A 128 2.70 -6.25 20.88
N SER A 129 3.63 -7.06 20.38
CA SER A 129 4.40 -8.02 21.19
C SER A 129 3.52 -8.93 22.06
N GLY A 130 2.42 -9.43 21.51
CA GLY A 130 1.50 -10.34 22.18
C GLY A 130 0.47 -9.68 23.11
N VAL A 131 0.56 -8.39 23.37
CA VAL A 131 -0.45 -7.63 24.13
C VAL A 131 -1.50 -7.09 23.16
N ALA A 132 -2.75 -7.49 23.33
CA ALA A 132 -3.84 -7.14 22.43
C ALA A 132 -4.96 -6.38 23.16
N ARG A 133 -5.65 -5.51 22.42
CA ARG A 133 -6.86 -4.82 22.85
C ARG A 133 -7.88 -4.76 21.72
N SER A 134 -9.14 -4.88 22.09
CA SER A 134 -10.28 -4.76 21.18
C SER A 134 -11.24 -3.67 21.67
N THR A 135 -11.81 -2.93 20.73
CA THR A 135 -12.79 -1.89 21.05
C THR A 135 -14.17 -2.46 21.40
N GLY A 136 -14.46 -3.72 21.04
CA GLY A 136 -15.84 -4.15 20.89
C GLY A 136 -16.52 -3.43 19.72
N TRP A 137 -17.85 -3.49 19.66
CA TRP A 137 -18.63 -2.79 18.64
C TRP A 137 -18.83 -1.32 19.03
N ILE A 138 -18.32 -0.42 18.23
CA ILE A 138 -18.36 1.05 18.44
C ILE A 138 -18.75 1.79 17.17
N LEU A 139 -18.96 3.09 17.27
CA LEU A 139 -19.29 3.99 16.15
C LEU A 139 -20.54 3.53 15.38
N CYS A 140 -21.51 3.06 16.09
CA CYS A 140 -22.81 2.66 15.53
C CYS A 140 -23.65 3.91 15.08
#